data_7471d2b1174724e7ceafd54a48afe7bc
#
_entry.id   7471d2b1174724e7ceafd54a48afe7bc
#
_cell.length_a   1.000
_cell.length_b   1.000
_cell.length_c   1.000
_cell.angle_alpha   90.00
_cell.angle_beta   90.00
_cell.angle_gamma   90.00
#
_symmetry.space_group_name_H-M   'P 1'
#
loop_
_entity.id
_entity.type
_entity.pdbx_description
1 polymer ?
#
loop_
_entity_poly.entity_id
_entity_poly.type
_entity_poly.pdbx_seq_one_letter_code
_entity_poly.pdbx_strand_id
1 'polypeptide(L)'
;MGVQSDHPISENGVDWDDISPRLEDEAGLVKNTTQRIVAKALDALQQSYDRDDYNTPSHEKAGSYPLRMNFTEGYNLSLKDDGIHYRISAKPYNPVKGTLRGAPDNFELLEQALKSDDCRVGTAEAMTRNGNHELHVNVTHLEATVQNKHDAQTVVGVDINEDCVALSALREDGIADSVVIDYPEIKEERHRYFTMRKRMQNAGQTAFDRVFEDKEERYVHNQLHQVSRRIVEWVQQFESPLVVFEDLKHMRDSIDYGTRMNRRLHSLPFHKLRSFVAYKAAFEGIPSDDIDPAYTSQTCSFTGCEHTARSNRRKKRFKCNACGRQDHADRNAAVNIAKKGLESLNRNVPALNTLPTVRKLRRQASGCVNQPTVTHATVRGHQADGRVGVSD
;
A
#
# COMPACT_ATOMS: atom_id res chain seq x y z
N MET A 1 14.53 -5.49 -30.30
CA MET A 1 13.84 -4.18 -30.13
C MET A 1 14.89 -3.18 -29.75
N GLY A 2 15.11 -2.15 -30.57
CA GLY A 2 15.97 -1.05 -30.16
C GLY A 2 15.34 -0.34 -28.97
N VAL A 3 16.13 0.01 -27.96
CA VAL A 3 15.70 0.81 -26.83
C VAL A 3 15.29 2.18 -27.39
N GLN A 4 14.15 2.75 -26.99
CA GLN A 4 13.66 4.01 -27.53
C GLN A 4 14.65 5.15 -27.28
N SER A 5 14.73 6.10 -28.23
CA SER A 5 15.72 7.19 -28.23
C SER A 5 15.72 8.10 -26.99
N ASP A 6 14.64 8.11 -26.22
CA ASP A 6 14.50 8.94 -25.01
C ASP A 6 15.03 8.27 -23.74
N HIS A 7 15.58 7.06 -23.86
CA HIS A 7 16.14 6.33 -22.71
C HIS A 7 17.65 6.53 -22.64
N PRO A 8 18.25 6.91 -21.47
CA PRO A 8 19.69 7.18 -21.38
C PRO A 8 20.58 6.02 -21.80
N ILE A 9 20.07 4.78 -21.72
CA ILE A 9 20.79 3.58 -22.14
C ILE A 9 20.75 3.40 -23.66
N SER A 10 19.67 3.88 -24.35
CA SER A 10 19.58 3.80 -25.82
C SER A 10 20.57 4.73 -26.54
N GLU A 11 20.86 5.88 -25.99
CA GLU A 11 21.83 6.82 -26.53
C GLU A 11 23.26 6.26 -26.48
N ASN A 12 23.55 5.31 -25.56
CA ASN A 12 24.83 4.63 -25.41
C ASN A 12 24.96 3.36 -26.26
N GLY A 13 24.02 3.05 -27.14
CA GLY A 13 24.13 1.98 -28.13
C GLY A 13 24.11 0.57 -27.57
N VAL A 14 23.43 0.33 -26.45
CA VAL A 14 23.24 -1.02 -25.91
C VAL A 14 22.22 -1.76 -26.79
N ASP A 15 22.71 -2.61 -27.68
CA ASP A 15 21.86 -3.46 -28.50
C ASP A 15 21.44 -4.70 -27.69
N TRP A 16 20.14 -4.86 -27.56
CA TRP A 16 19.53 -5.99 -26.86
C TRP A 16 19.85 -7.34 -27.50
N ASP A 17 19.90 -7.36 -28.83
CA ASP A 17 20.18 -8.59 -29.58
C ASP A 17 21.64 -9.05 -29.40
N ASP A 18 22.56 -8.16 -29.03
CA ASP A 18 23.93 -8.48 -28.68
C ASP A 18 24.09 -8.99 -27.23
N ILE A 19 23.29 -8.47 -26.29
CA ILE A 19 23.43 -8.76 -24.86
C ILE A 19 22.71 -10.06 -24.48
N SER A 20 21.52 -10.29 -25.02
CA SER A 20 20.69 -11.44 -24.63
C SER A 20 21.36 -12.79 -24.86
N PRO A 21 21.99 -13.08 -26.03
CA PRO A 21 22.65 -14.35 -26.25
C PRO A 21 23.85 -14.59 -25.32
N ARG A 22 24.61 -13.53 -25.00
CA ARG A 22 25.76 -13.62 -24.09
C ARG A 22 25.32 -13.94 -22.67
N LEU A 23 24.25 -13.29 -22.19
CA LEU A 23 23.68 -13.54 -20.86
C LEU A 23 23.04 -14.93 -20.76
N GLU A 24 22.40 -15.41 -21.84
CA GLU A 24 21.83 -16.74 -21.89
C GLU A 24 22.94 -17.80 -21.72
N ASP A 25 24.05 -17.61 -22.40
CA ASP A 25 25.21 -18.54 -22.39
C ASP A 25 25.93 -18.50 -21.03
N GLU A 26 26.23 -17.31 -20.52
CA GLU A 26 26.93 -17.10 -19.23
C GLU A 26 26.09 -17.55 -18.02
N ALA A 27 24.79 -17.21 -17.98
CA ALA A 27 23.92 -17.56 -16.87
C ALA A 27 23.30 -18.95 -16.96
N GLY A 28 23.30 -19.56 -18.13
CA GLY A 28 22.66 -20.85 -18.41
C GLY A 28 21.14 -20.81 -18.17
N LEU A 29 20.51 -19.66 -18.44
CA LEU A 29 19.09 -19.44 -18.25
C LEU A 29 18.34 -19.55 -19.59
N VAL A 30 17.03 -19.82 -19.52
CA VAL A 30 16.18 -19.81 -20.72
C VAL A 30 15.96 -18.36 -21.19
N LYS A 31 15.85 -18.16 -22.50
CA LYS A 31 15.72 -16.86 -23.17
C LYS A 31 14.68 -15.94 -22.52
N ASN A 32 13.47 -16.42 -22.27
CA ASN A 32 12.41 -15.63 -21.64
C ASN A 32 12.81 -15.10 -20.26
N THR A 33 13.44 -15.95 -19.44
CA THR A 33 13.91 -15.56 -18.09
C THR A 33 14.99 -14.49 -18.18
N THR A 34 15.95 -14.64 -19.09
CA THR A 34 17.02 -13.66 -19.32
C THR A 34 16.44 -12.31 -19.75
N GLN A 35 15.54 -12.31 -20.71
CA GLN A 35 14.87 -11.08 -21.18
C GLN A 35 14.14 -10.34 -20.03
N ARG A 36 13.48 -11.07 -19.12
CA ARG A 36 12.76 -10.46 -17.98
C ARG A 36 13.70 -9.93 -16.91
N ILE A 37 14.82 -10.57 -16.68
CA ILE A 37 15.84 -10.08 -15.75
C ILE A 37 16.41 -8.75 -16.26
N VAL A 38 16.75 -8.69 -17.53
CA VAL A 38 17.30 -7.46 -18.11
C VAL A 38 16.26 -6.35 -18.19
N ALA A 39 15.02 -6.64 -18.59
CA ALA A 39 13.96 -5.65 -18.54
C ALA A 39 13.79 -5.06 -17.14
N LYS A 40 13.86 -5.89 -16.09
CA LYS A 40 13.79 -5.40 -14.71
C LYS A 40 15.01 -4.56 -14.32
N ALA A 41 16.20 -4.91 -14.78
CA ALA A 41 17.40 -4.11 -14.54
C ALA A 41 17.32 -2.74 -15.24
N LEU A 42 16.80 -2.70 -16.46
CA LEU A 42 16.56 -1.46 -17.19
C LEU A 42 15.50 -0.59 -16.51
N ASP A 43 14.38 -1.18 -16.05
CA ASP A 43 13.36 -0.47 -15.26
C ASP A 43 13.96 0.16 -13.99
N ALA A 44 14.86 -0.55 -13.30
CA ALA A 44 15.51 -0.04 -12.09
C ALA A 44 16.48 1.11 -12.39
N LEU A 45 17.23 1.03 -13.48
CA LEU A 45 18.11 2.11 -13.96
C LEU A 45 17.31 3.36 -14.34
N GLN A 46 16.21 3.18 -15.10
CA GLN A 46 15.32 4.28 -15.48
C GLN A 46 14.74 4.97 -14.24
N GLN A 47 14.26 4.20 -13.26
CA GLN A 47 13.72 4.78 -12.03
C GLN A 47 14.78 5.51 -11.19
N SER A 48 16.04 5.10 -11.26
CA SER A 48 17.15 5.80 -10.61
C SER A 48 17.44 7.13 -11.32
N TYR A 49 17.40 7.12 -12.65
CA TYR A 49 17.58 8.30 -13.48
C TYR A 49 16.47 9.32 -13.28
N ASP A 50 15.21 8.87 -13.31
CA ASP A 50 14.02 9.74 -13.14
C ASP A 50 13.96 10.42 -11.75
N ARG A 51 14.68 9.87 -10.77
CA ARG A 51 14.77 10.44 -9.41
C ARG A 51 15.93 11.41 -9.23
N ASP A 52 16.72 11.71 -10.26
CA ASP A 52 17.97 12.44 -10.16
C ASP A 52 18.97 11.87 -9.11
N ASP A 53 18.79 10.61 -8.75
CA ASP A 53 19.54 9.97 -7.66
C ASP A 53 20.90 9.46 -8.14
N TYR A 54 21.18 9.43 -9.43
CA TYR A 54 22.41 8.97 -10.11
C TYR A 54 23.15 7.78 -9.47
N ASN A 55 22.53 7.13 -8.49
CA ASN A 55 23.10 5.97 -7.84
C ASN A 55 22.75 4.73 -8.65
N THR A 56 23.72 4.16 -9.32
CA THR A 56 23.55 2.88 -10.00
C THR A 56 23.04 1.85 -9.00
N PRO A 57 21.95 1.13 -9.30
CA PRO A 57 21.46 0.07 -8.42
C PRO A 57 22.58 -0.93 -8.14
N SER A 58 23.02 -1.04 -6.89
CA SER A 58 24.14 -1.93 -6.53
C SER A 58 23.62 -3.31 -6.13
N HIS A 59 24.33 -4.37 -6.53
CA HIS A 59 24.02 -5.77 -6.27
C HIS A 59 24.77 -6.35 -5.06
N GLU A 60 25.12 -5.56 -4.08
CA GLU A 60 25.87 -6.01 -2.90
C GLU A 60 25.19 -7.14 -2.12
N LYS A 61 23.88 -7.37 -2.36
CA LYS A 61 23.10 -8.47 -1.76
C LYS A 61 22.68 -9.49 -2.82
N ALA A 62 23.61 -10.19 -3.39
CA ALA A 62 23.39 -11.15 -4.49
C ALA A 62 22.31 -12.23 -4.24
N GLY A 63 21.97 -12.53 -2.97
CA GLY A 63 20.93 -13.51 -2.62
C GLY A 63 19.49 -12.99 -2.62
N SER A 64 19.26 -11.71 -2.88
CA SER A 64 17.94 -11.07 -2.76
C SER A 64 17.36 -10.52 -4.06
N TYR A 65 18.05 -10.72 -5.20
CA TYR A 65 17.55 -10.21 -6.48
C TYR A 65 16.43 -11.11 -7.03
N PRO A 66 15.20 -10.59 -7.23
CA PRO A 66 14.10 -11.42 -7.65
C PRO A 66 14.23 -11.85 -9.12
N LEU A 67 13.98 -13.13 -9.36
CA LEU A 67 13.88 -13.70 -10.70
C LEU A 67 12.48 -13.46 -11.26
N ARG A 68 12.34 -12.54 -12.21
CA ARG A 68 11.06 -12.24 -12.86
C ARG A 68 10.78 -13.18 -14.01
N MET A 69 9.56 -13.71 -14.05
CA MET A 69 9.14 -14.73 -15.02
C MET A 69 7.73 -14.45 -15.55
N ASN A 70 7.46 -14.83 -16.81
CA ASN A 70 6.12 -14.81 -17.36
C ASN A 70 5.37 -16.12 -17.03
N PHE A 71 4.07 -16.00 -16.81
CA PHE A 71 3.19 -17.14 -16.71
C PHE A 71 3.20 -17.95 -18.02
N THR A 72 3.12 -19.27 -17.94
CA THR A 72 3.22 -20.28 -18.99
C THR A 72 4.59 -20.44 -19.63
N GLU A 73 5.38 -19.39 -19.77
CA GLU A 73 6.72 -19.44 -20.41
C GLU A 73 7.85 -19.68 -19.40
N GLY A 74 7.93 -18.86 -18.35
CA GLY A 74 8.97 -18.93 -17.33
C GLY A 74 8.56 -19.74 -16.10
N TYR A 75 7.28 -19.66 -15.76
CA TYR A 75 6.70 -20.47 -14.69
C TYR A 75 5.28 -20.89 -15.03
N ASN A 76 4.80 -21.92 -14.33
CA ASN A 76 3.44 -22.43 -14.47
C ASN A 76 2.87 -22.81 -13.09
N LEU A 77 1.56 -22.66 -12.93
CA LEU A 77 0.83 -23.09 -11.77
C LEU A 77 -0.25 -24.07 -12.18
N SER A 78 -0.50 -25.08 -11.36
CA SER A 78 -1.56 -26.05 -11.56
C SER A 78 -2.24 -26.40 -10.24
N LEU A 79 -3.55 -26.33 -10.22
CA LEU A 79 -4.34 -26.76 -9.08
C LEU A 79 -4.49 -28.26 -9.10
N LYS A 80 -4.20 -28.93 -7.97
CA LYS A 80 -4.39 -30.35 -7.72
C LYS A 80 -5.09 -30.57 -6.41
N ASP A 81 -5.47 -31.81 -6.13
CA ASP A 81 -6.21 -32.19 -4.91
C ASP A 81 -5.43 -31.86 -3.62
N ASP A 82 -4.10 -31.86 -3.68
CA ASP A 82 -3.18 -31.58 -2.57
C ASP A 82 -2.69 -30.12 -2.52
N GLY A 83 -3.18 -29.24 -3.41
CA GLY A 83 -2.89 -27.80 -3.42
C GLY A 83 -2.41 -27.26 -4.75
N ILE A 84 -1.80 -26.07 -4.73
CA ILE A 84 -1.29 -25.38 -5.92
C ILE A 84 0.15 -25.81 -6.14
N HIS A 85 0.40 -26.45 -7.28
CA HIS A 85 1.73 -26.86 -7.69
C HIS A 85 2.36 -25.83 -8.62
N TYR A 86 3.65 -25.58 -8.43
CA TYR A 86 4.42 -24.72 -9.32
C TYR A 86 5.46 -25.49 -10.12
N ARG A 87 5.78 -24.97 -11.30
CA ARG A 87 6.90 -25.38 -12.14
C ARG A 87 7.59 -24.12 -12.65
N ILE A 88 8.86 -23.93 -12.27
CA ILE A 88 9.70 -22.82 -12.71
C ILE A 88 10.70 -23.34 -13.72
N SER A 89 10.72 -22.77 -14.92
CA SER A 89 11.55 -23.16 -16.04
C SER A 89 12.69 -22.14 -16.28
N ALA A 90 13.46 -21.83 -15.24
CA ALA A 90 14.55 -20.87 -15.34
C ALA A 90 15.78 -21.43 -16.07
N LYS A 91 16.05 -22.73 -15.94
CA LYS A 91 17.14 -23.41 -16.63
C LYS A 91 16.63 -24.42 -17.66
N PRO A 92 17.29 -24.54 -18.82
CA PRO A 92 16.93 -25.53 -19.82
C PRO A 92 16.96 -26.95 -19.21
N TYR A 93 15.92 -27.74 -19.51
CA TYR A 93 15.81 -29.16 -19.11
C TYR A 93 15.85 -29.44 -17.60
N ASN A 94 15.95 -28.41 -16.74
CA ASN A 94 16.04 -28.58 -15.30
C ASN A 94 15.02 -27.66 -14.56
N PRO A 95 13.71 -27.91 -14.67
CA PRO A 95 12.70 -27.11 -14.00
C PRO A 95 12.67 -27.40 -12.49
N VAL A 96 12.51 -26.36 -11.69
CA VAL A 96 12.21 -26.47 -10.26
C VAL A 96 10.69 -26.69 -10.10
N LYS A 97 10.30 -27.67 -9.30
CA LYS A 97 8.90 -28.04 -9.06
C LYS A 97 8.64 -28.21 -7.58
N GLY A 98 7.42 -27.89 -7.16
CA GLY A 98 6.98 -28.11 -5.78
C GLY A 98 5.52 -27.69 -5.59
N THR A 99 5.09 -27.72 -4.35
CA THR A 99 3.77 -27.27 -3.92
C THR A 99 3.93 -25.94 -3.18
N LEU A 100 3.09 -24.97 -3.52
CA LEU A 100 3.07 -23.68 -2.84
C LEU A 100 2.51 -23.84 -1.43
N ARG A 101 3.05 -23.06 -0.51
CA ARG A 101 2.54 -22.88 0.86
C ARG A 101 2.33 -21.40 1.14
N GLY A 102 1.31 -21.06 1.91
CA GLY A 102 1.03 -19.68 2.25
C GLY A 102 -0.23 -19.51 3.07
N ALA A 103 -0.65 -18.26 3.27
CA ALA A 103 -1.86 -17.94 4.00
C ALA A 103 -3.12 -18.39 3.20
N PRO A 104 -4.18 -18.85 3.89
CA PRO A 104 -5.42 -19.29 3.25
C PRO A 104 -5.99 -18.25 2.26
N ASP A 105 -6.05 -16.98 2.66
CA ASP A 105 -6.59 -15.90 1.83
C ASP A 105 -5.83 -15.74 0.49
N ASN A 106 -4.50 -15.95 0.51
CA ASN A 106 -3.66 -15.89 -0.70
C ASN A 106 -3.93 -17.07 -1.63
N PHE A 107 -4.18 -18.25 -1.04
CA PHE A 107 -4.50 -19.44 -1.81
C PHE A 107 -5.89 -19.33 -2.45
N GLU A 108 -6.88 -18.82 -1.73
CA GLU A 108 -8.22 -18.60 -2.26
C GLU A 108 -8.22 -17.69 -3.49
N LEU A 109 -7.50 -16.54 -3.40
CA LEU A 109 -7.35 -15.62 -4.53
C LEU A 109 -6.65 -16.30 -5.72
N LEU A 110 -5.56 -17.04 -5.45
CA LEU A 110 -4.80 -17.70 -6.51
C LEU A 110 -5.58 -18.88 -7.12
N GLU A 111 -6.33 -19.62 -6.32
CA GLU A 111 -7.24 -20.66 -6.80
C GLU A 111 -8.35 -20.08 -7.68
N GLN A 112 -8.95 -18.97 -7.26
CA GLN A 112 -9.94 -18.25 -8.06
C GLN A 112 -9.33 -17.83 -9.40
N ALA A 113 -8.12 -17.25 -9.39
CA ALA A 113 -7.44 -16.83 -10.60
C ALA A 113 -7.06 -17.99 -11.55
N LEU A 114 -6.92 -19.21 -11.02
CA LEU A 114 -6.64 -20.41 -11.82
C LEU A 114 -7.91 -21.11 -12.33
N LYS A 115 -9.07 -20.80 -11.74
CA LYS A 115 -10.37 -21.44 -12.06
C LYS A 115 -11.29 -20.55 -12.91
N SER A 116 -11.15 -19.24 -12.81
CA SER A 116 -12.05 -18.27 -13.42
C SER A 116 -11.37 -17.49 -14.53
N ASP A 117 -12.11 -17.24 -15.61
CA ASP A 117 -11.69 -16.35 -16.70
C ASP A 117 -11.74 -14.85 -16.31
N ASP A 118 -12.35 -14.53 -15.14
CA ASP A 118 -12.43 -13.15 -14.61
C ASP A 118 -11.09 -12.66 -14.06
N CYS A 119 -10.14 -13.56 -13.87
CA CYS A 119 -8.81 -13.26 -13.38
C CYS A 119 -7.73 -13.74 -14.36
N ARG A 120 -6.64 -12.99 -14.43
CA ARG A 120 -5.46 -13.38 -15.18
C ARG A 120 -4.24 -13.49 -14.28
N VAL A 121 -3.62 -14.67 -14.28
CA VAL A 121 -2.30 -14.87 -13.69
C VAL A 121 -1.25 -14.24 -14.61
N GLY A 122 -0.46 -13.31 -14.07
CA GLY A 122 0.51 -12.52 -14.83
C GLY A 122 1.96 -12.95 -14.58
N THR A 123 2.86 -11.98 -14.43
CA THR A 123 4.27 -12.25 -14.12
C THR A 123 4.43 -12.69 -12.66
N ALA A 124 5.46 -13.49 -12.39
CA ALA A 124 5.87 -13.79 -11.01
C ALA A 124 7.33 -13.42 -10.76
N GLU A 125 7.65 -13.20 -9.49
CA GLU A 125 9.00 -12.98 -9.01
C GLU A 125 9.36 -14.03 -7.97
N ALA A 126 10.38 -14.85 -8.27
CA ALA A 126 10.97 -15.76 -7.30
C ALA A 126 12.15 -15.10 -6.60
N MET A 127 12.20 -15.16 -5.29
CA MET A 127 13.28 -14.57 -4.51
C MET A 127 13.58 -15.38 -3.24
N THR A 128 14.75 -15.17 -2.68
CA THR A 128 15.10 -15.69 -1.36
C THR A 128 15.13 -14.53 -0.36
N ARG A 129 14.32 -14.59 0.67
CA ARG A 129 14.28 -13.60 1.73
C ARG A 129 14.40 -14.28 3.10
N ASN A 130 15.42 -13.90 3.87
CA ASN A 130 15.66 -14.45 5.21
C ASN A 130 15.76 -15.99 5.26
N GLY A 131 16.33 -16.61 4.21
CA GLY A 131 16.47 -18.06 4.09
C GLY A 131 15.23 -18.78 3.55
N ASN A 132 14.12 -18.09 3.35
CA ASN A 132 12.91 -18.63 2.75
C ASN A 132 12.89 -18.33 1.24
N HIS A 133 12.37 -19.27 0.46
CA HIS A 133 12.10 -19.08 -0.97
C HIS A 133 10.66 -18.62 -1.14
N GLU A 134 10.48 -17.47 -1.77
CA GLU A 134 9.16 -16.84 -1.97
C GLU A 134 8.88 -16.76 -3.48
N LEU A 135 7.62 -17.01 -3.87
CA LEU A 135 7.12 -16.79 -5.22
C LEU A 135 6.00 -15.74 -5.16
N HIS A 136 6.28 -14.54 -5.63
CA HIS A 136 5.31 -13.44 -5.70
C HIS A 136 4.62 -13.48 -7.07
N VAL A 137 3.34 -13.81 -7.09
CA VAL A 137 2.53 -13.94 -8.31
C VAL A 137 1.65 -12.71 -8.47
N ASN A 138 1.66 -12.10 -9.66
CA ASN A 138 0.72 -11.06 -10.01
C ASN A 138 -0.58 -11.69 -10.50
N VAL A 139 -1.70 -11.29 -9.88
CA VAL A 139 -3.04 -11.64 -10.32
C VAL A 139 -3.78 -10.36 -10.70
N THR A 140 -4.38 -10.32 -11.89
CA THR A 140 -5.17 -9.19 -12.37
C THR A 140 -6.63 -9.64 -12.47
N HIS A 141 -7.53 -8.96 -11.79
CA HIS A 141 -8.97 -9.08 -12.02
C HIS A 141 -9.33 -8.35 -13.31
N LEU A 142 -9.91 -9.07 -14.27
CA LEU A 142 -10.26 -8.50 -15.58
C LEU A 142 -11.60 -7.75 -15.51
N GLU A 143 -12.50 -8.17 -14.63
CA GLU A 143 -13.85 -7.62 -14.48
C GLU A 143 -14.11 -6.85 -13.18
N ALA A 144 -13.11 -6.70 -12.31
CA ALA A 144 -13.26 -5.84 -11.14
C ALA A 144 -13.42 -4.38 -11.59
N THR A 145 -14.63 -4.06 -11.98
CA THR A 145 -15.00 -2.69 -12.34
C THR A 145 -15.13 -1.92 -11.04
N VAL A 146 -14.11 -1.13 -10.73
CA VAL A 146 -14.26 -0.13 -9.67
C VAL A 146 -15.40 0.79 -10.08
N GLN A 147 -16.38 0.93 -9.20
CA GLN A 147 -17.53 1.79 -9.41
C GLN A 147 -17.07 3.20 -9.82
N ASN A 148 -17.80 3.87 -10.72
CA ASN A 148 -17.51 5.24 -11.03
C ASN A 148 -17.70 6.10 -9.77
N LYS A 149 -16.70 6.89 -9.41
CA LYS A 149 -16.76 7.75 -8.22
C LYS A 149 -17.94 8.71 -8.23
N HIS A 150 -18.41 9.13 -9.42
CA HIS A 150 -19.58 10.01 -9.55
C HIS A 150 -20.91 9.33 -9.21
N ASP A 151 -20.96 7.99 -9.17
CA ASP A 151 -22.14 7.23 -8.77
C ASP A 151 -22.19 6.97 -7.25
N ALA A 152 -21.15 7.40 -6.52
CA ALA A 152 -21.07 7.19 -5.07
C ALA A 152 -22.19 7.87 -4.33
N GLN A 153 -22.90 7.16 -3.45
CA GLN A 153 -23.95 7.72 -2.61
C GLN A 153 -23.45 8.13 -1.22
N THR A 154 -22.36 7.50 -0.78
CA THR A 154 -21.74 7.78 0.52
C THR A 154 -20.28 8.15 0.31
N VAL A 155 -19.85 9.30 0.81
CA VAL A 155 -18.45 9.71 0.79
C VAL A 155 -17.83 9.47 2.17
N VAL A 156 -16.77 8.68 2.21
CA VAL A 156 -16.05 8.34 3.43
C VAL A 156 -14.72 9.08 3.47
N GLY A 157 -14.66 10.11 4.32
CA GLY A 157 -13.42 10.84 4.61
C GLY A 157 -12.54 10.06 5.58
N VAL A 158 -11.26 9.95 5.24
CA VAL A 158 -10.25 9.19 6.00
C VAL A 158 -9.12 10.10 6.46
N ASP A 159 -9.06 10.38 7.77
CA ASP A 159 -7.95 11.12 8.40
C ASP A 159 -6.97 10.13 9.05
N ILE A 160 -5.79 9.96 8.44
CA ILE A 160 -4.76 9.02 8.90
C ILE A 160 -3.78 9.75 9.82
N ASN A 161 -3.64 9.27 11.05
CA ASN A 161 -2.71 9.80 12.04
C ASN A 161 -1.66 8.75 12.47
N GLU A 162 -0.73 9.14 13.34
CA GLU A 162 0.38 8.29 13.80
C GLU A 162 -0.10 7.07 14.63
N ASP A 163 -1.20 7.22 15.35
CA ASP A 163 -1.68 6.25 16.35
C ASP A 163 -3.17 5.89 16.18
N CYS A 164 -3.82 6.47 15.18
CA CYS A 164 -5.22 6.17 14.86
C CYS A 164 -5.57 6.61 13.43
N VAL A 165 -6.68 6.10 12.93
CA VAL A 165 -7.38 6.64 11.78
C VAL A 165 -8.81 6.99 12.18
N ALA A 166 -9.28 8.16 11.75
CA ALA A 166 -10.66 8.56 11.89
C ALA A 166 -11.37 8.45 10.54
N LEU A 167 -12.59 7.91 10.57
CA LEU A 167 -13.44 7.71 9.42
C LEU A 167 -14.77 8.42 9.65
N SER A 168 -15.29 9.09 8.63
CA SER A 168 -16.63 9.70 8.67
C SER A 168 -17.33 9.50 7.34
N ALA A 169 -18.47 8.83 7.37
CA ALA A 169 -19.32 8.57 6.22
C ALA A 169 -20.38 9.65 6.11
N LEU A 170 -20.37 10.42 5.02
CA LEU A 170 -21.32 11.48 4.72
C LEU A 170 -22.17 11.11 3.50
N ARG A 171 -23.45 11.45 3.60
CA ARG A 171 -24.41 11.49 2.50
C ARG A 171 -24.94 12.92 2.35
N GLU A 172 -25.69 13.17 1.30
CA GLU A 172 -26.33 14.50 1.12
C GLU A 172 -27.36 14.84 2.21
N ASP A 173 -27.89 13.85 2.92
CA ASP A 173 -28.84 14.00 4.02
C ASP A 173 -28.19 14.11 5.42
N GLY A 174 -26.88 13.86 5.53
CA GLY A 174 -26.17 13.99 6.81
C GLY A 174 -25.01 13.02 7.00
N ILE A 175 -24.58 12.88 8.25
CA ILE A 175 -23.57 11.90 8.65
C ILE A 175 -24.23 10.55 8.91
N ALA A 176 -23.87 9.56 8.12
CA ALA A 176 -24.33 8.18 8.31
C ALA A 176 -23.67 7.54 9.54
N ASP A 177 -22.34 7.66 9.68
CA ASP A 177 -21.60 7.15 10.84
C ASP A 177 -20.19 7.78 10.93
N SER A 178 -19.55 7.66 12.11
CA SER A 178 -18.17 8.08 12.34
C SER A 178 -17.50 7.18 13.36
N VAL A 179 -16.27 6.71 13.04
CA VAL A 179 -15.49 5.84 13.92
C VAL A 179 -14.04 6.29 14.02
N VAL A 180 -13.40 5.93 15.12
CA VAL A 180 -11.96 6.04 15.29
C VAL A 180 -11.39 4.64 15.56
N ILE A 181 -10.41 4.25 14.76
CA ILE A 181 -9.66 3.00 14.88
C ILE A 181 -8.31 3.35 15.48
N ASP A 182 -8.10 3.02 16.74
CA ASP A 182 -6.82 3.21 17.42
C ASP A 182 -5.83 2.10 17.05
N TYR A 183 -4.54 2.46 16.85
CA TYR A 183 -3.41 1.55 16.65
C TYR A 183 -2.10 2.10 17.27
N PRO A 184 -2.10 2.41 18.57
CA PRO A 184 -0.95 3.00 19.25
C PRO A 184 0.28 2.08 19.23
N GLU A 185 0.07 0.77 19.08
CA GLU A 185 1.11 -0.25 19.11
C GLU A 185 2.17 -0.05 18.01
N ILE A 186 1.78 0.49 16.85
CA ILE A 186 2.72 0.80 15.76
C ILE A 186 3.73 1.85 16.23
N LYS A 187 3.23 2.91 16.87
CA LYS A 187 4.06 3.99 17.40
C LYS A 187 4.97 3.53 18.54
N GLU A 188 4.42 2.74 19.46
CA GLU A 188 5.13 2.22 20.62
C GLU A 188 6.25 1.29 20.18
N GLU A 189 6.00 0.35 19.29
CA GLU A 189 6.96 -0.59 18.77
C GLU A 189 8.09 0.11 18.01
N ARG A 190 7.74 1.05 17.14
CA ARG A 190 8.74 1.88 16.43
C ARG A 190 9.61 2.69 17.38
N HIS A 191 9.03 3.23 18.46
CA HIS A 191 9.81 3.93 19.48
C HIS A 191 10.74 2.98 20.22
N ARG A 192 10.31 1.74 20.48
CA ARG A 192 11.12 0.68 21.08
C ARG A 192 12.33 0.36 20.23
N TYR A 193 12.14 0.06 18.92
CA TYR A 193 13.23 -0.24 18.00
C TYR A 193 14.17 0.96 17.83
N PHE A 194 13.64 2.17 17.75
CA PHE A 194 14.46 3.38 17.71
C PHE A 194 15.37 3.51 18.94
N THR A 195 14.82 3.30 20.12
CA THR A 195 15.57 3.39 21.38
C THR A 195 16.67 2.31 21.45
N MET A 196 16.37 1.11 20.98
CA MET A 196 17.33 0.01 20.91
C MET A 196 18.46 0.36 19.93
N ARG A 197 18.17 0.79 18.69
CA ARG A 197 19.18 1.23 17.72
C ARG A 197 20.11 2.32 18.30
N LYS A 198 19.52 3.32 18.95
CA LYS A 198 20.31 4.40 19.55
C LYS A 198 21.26 3.91 20.64
N ARG A 199 20.81 2.97 21.49
CA ARG A 199 21.66 2.37 22.54
C ARG A 199 22.82 1.59 21.93
N MET A 200 22.57 0.81 20.88
CA MET A 200 23.58 -0.01 20.24
C MET A 200 24.59 0.83 19.46
N GLN A 201 24.14 1.87 18.75
CA GLN A 201 25.03 2.84 18.09
C GLN A 201 25.95 3.51 19.11
N ASN A 202 25.44 3.92 20.26
CA ASN A 202 26.24 4.50 21.33
C ASN A 202 27.25 3.51 21.92
N ALA A 203 26.98 2.20 21.85
CA ALA A 203 27.89 1.12 22.27
C ALA A 203 28.85 0.68 21.14
N GLY A 204 28.90 1.37 19.99
CA GLY A 204 29.76 1.05 18.87
C GLY A 204 29.37 -0.23 18.08
N GLN A 205 28.19 -0.76 18.31
CA GLN A 205 27.70 -1.97 17.64
C GLN A 205 26.87 -1.58 16.39
N THR A 206 27.41 -1.80 15.22
CA THR A 206 26.76 -1.45 13.92
C THR A 206 26.00 -2.64 13.29
N ALA A 207 26.28 -3.88 13.69
CA ALA A 207 25.63 -5.08 13.15
C ALA A 207 24.13 -5.23 13.54
N PHE A 208 23.66 -4.46 14.51
CA PHE A 208 22.30 -4.48 15.00
C PHE A 208 21.25 -4.09 13.95
N ASP A 209 21.58 -3.15 13.07
CA ASP A 209 20.64 -2.64 12.07
C ASP A 209 20.12 -3.74 11.13
N ARG A 210 20.97 -4.70 10.75
CA ARG A 210 20.59 -5.79 9.81
C ARG A 210 19.58 -6.78 10.40
N VAL A 211 19.62 -7.04 11.70
CA VAL A 211 18.78 -8.07 12.34
C VAL A 211 17.42 -7.53 12.75
N PHE A 212 17.34 -6.25 13.09
CA PHE A 212 16.14 -5.65 13.69
C PHE A 212 15.33 -4.78 12.71
N GLU A 213 15.94 -4.24 11.66
CA GLU A 213 15.27 -3.42 10.65
C GLU A 213 14.14 -4.21 9.98
N ASP A 214 14.42 -5.43 9.54
CA ASP A 214 13.42 -6.31 8.93
C ASP A 214 12.28 -6.69 9.89
N LYS A 215 12.56 -6.81 11.20
CA LYS A 215 11.54 -7.16 12.18
C LYS A 215 10.59 -5.99 12.45
N GLU A 216 11.13 -4.77 12.57
CA GLU A 216 10.31 -3.56 12.72
C GLU A 216 9.43 -3.38 11.49
N GLU A 217 10.02 -3.44 10.31
CA GLU A 217 9.28 -3.27 9.05
C GLU A 217 8.18 -4.30 8.90
N ARG A 218 8.45 -5.59 9.12
CA ARG A 218 7.45 -6.66 9.04
C ARG A 218 6.32 -6.46 10.05
N TYR A 219 6.65 -6.10 11.29
CA TYR A 219 5.63 -5.84 12.30
C TYR A 219 4.72 -4.69 11.89
N VAL A 220 5.29 -3.54 11.53
CA VAL A 220 4.54 -2.37 11.06
C VAL A 220 3.67 -2.71 9.86
N HIS A 221 4.24 -3.39 8.88
CA HIS A 221 3.55 -3.80 7.67
C HIS A 221 2.34 -4.68 7.97
N ASN A 222 2.50 -5.71 8.81
CA ASN A 222 1.40 -6.57 9.23
C ASN A 222 0.30 -5.79 9.96
N GLN A 223 0.66 -4.88 10.88
CA GLN A 223 -0.32 -4.04 11.57
C GLN A 223 -1.10 -3.15 10.60
N LEU A 224 -0.42 -2.55 9.62
CA LEU A 224 -1.08 -1.73 8.59
C LEU A 224 -2.05 -2.54 7.73
N HIS A 225 -1.73 -3.79 7.40
CA HIS A 225 -2.65 -4.69 6.69
C HIS A 225 -3.91 -4.98 7.51
N GLN A 226 -3.77 -5.22 8.81
CA GLN A 226 -4.92 -5.42 9.70
C GLN A 226 -5.79 -4.15 9.81
N VAL A 227 -5.16 -2.98 9.99
CA VAL A 227 -5.88 -1.70 10.07
C VAL A 227 -6.60 -1.41 8.75
N SER A 228 -5.92 -1.56 7.62
CA SER A 228 -6.53 -1.30 6.30
C SER A 228 -7.70 -2.24 5.99
N ARG A 229 -7.65 -3.52 6.40
CA ARG A 229 -8.79 -4.45 6.27
C ARG A 229 -9.98 -3.95 7.08
N ARG A 230 -9.78 -3.58 8.34
CA ARG A 230 -10.86 -3.04 9.19
C ARG A 230 -11.48 -1.76 8.63
N ILE A 231 -10.68 -0.92 7.97
CA ILE A 231 -11.19 0.29 7.30
C ILE A 231 -12.12 -0.12 6.15
N VAL A 232 -11.68 -1.02 5.28
CA VAL A 232 -12.47 -1.45 4.12
C VAL A 232 -13.74 -2.19 4.55
N GLU A 233 -13.66 -3.10 5.51
CA GLU A 233 -14.81 -3.78 6.11
C GLU A 233 -15.85 -2.80 6.68
N TRP A 234 -15.40 -1.69 7.28
CA TRP A 234 -16.31 -0.66 7.75
C TRP A 234 -16.91 0.16 6.60
N VAL A 235 -16.13 0.43 5.56
CA VAL A 235 -16.59 1.17 4.36
C VAL A 235 -17.65 0.37 3.57
N GLN A 236 -17.50 -0.94 3.47
CA GLN A 236 -18.44 -1.84 2.78
C GLN A 236 -19.86 -1.84 3.36
N GLN A 237 -20.05 -1.34 4.59
CA GLN A 237 -21.37 -1.24 5.22
C GLN A 237 -22.26 -0.16 4.60
N PHE A 238 -21.70 0.71 3.77
CA PHE A 238 -22.41 1.84 3.17
C PHE A 238 -22.74 1.56 1.71
N GLU A 239 -23.83 2.15 1.26
CA GLU A 239 -24.27 2.06 -0.12
C GLU A 239 -23.39 2.89 -1.04
N SER A 240 -22.87 2.27 -2.11
CA SER A 240 -22.03 2.89 -3.12
C SER A 240 -21.00 3.85 -2.55
N PRO A 241 -20.06 3.38 -1.69
CA PRO A 241 -19.13 4.25 -1.01
C PRO A 241 -17.99 4.74 -1.92
N LEU A 242 -17.53 5.97 -1.68
CA LEU A 242 -16.27 6.52 -2.18
C LEU A 242 -15.35 6.79 -1.00
N VAL A 243 -14.13 6.29 -1.03
CA VAL A 243 -13.11 6.58 -0.01
C VAL A 243 -12.29 7.80 -0.43
N VAL A 244 -12.22 8.81 0.43
CA VAL A 244 -11.52 10.06 0.16
C VAL A 244 -10.39 10.28 1.16
N PHE A 245 -9.20 10.56 0.63
CA PHE A 245 -7.99 10.85 1.40
C PHE A 245 -7.51 12.28 1.17
N GLU A 246 -6.64 12.75 2.05
CA GLU A 246 -5.85 13.94 1.80
C GLU A 246 -4.69 13.66 0.83
N ASP A 247 -4.46 14.52 -0.17
CA ASP A 247 -3.28 14.46 -1.02
C ASP A 247 -2.07 15.01 -0.28
N LEU A 248 -1.28 14.11 0.27
CA LEU A 248 -0.08 14.44 1.03
C LEU A 248 1.22 14.44 0.19
N LYS A 249 1.12 14.37 -1.16
CA LYS A 249 2.30 14.26 -2.06
C LYS A 249 3.27 15.42 -1.88
N HIS A 250 2.76 16.65 -1.73
CA HIS A 250 3.58 17.85 -1.58
C HIS A 250 3.89 18.23 -0.13
N MET A 251 3.34 17.51 0.86
CA MET A 251 3.61 17.82 2.27
C MET A 251 5.08 17.53 2.64
N ARG A 252 5.75 16.60 1.95
CA ARG A 252 7.16 16.28 2.20
C ARG A 252 8.12 17.40 1.78
N ASP A 253 7.78 18.12 0.72
CA ASP A 253 8.64 19.13 0.10
C ASP A 253 8.57 20.48 0.83
N SER A 254 7.49 20.72 1.57
CA SER A 254 7.22 21.99 2.26
C SER A 254 7.43 21.96 3.78
N ILE A 255 7.80 20.80 4.35
CA ILE A 255 7.90 20.63 5.81
C ILE A 255 9.34 20.76 6.27
N ASP A 256 9.70 21.92 6.82
CA ASP A 256 10.89 22.10 7.65
C ASP A 256 10.50 22.41 9.10
N TYR A 257 10.18 21.37 9.86
CA TYR A 257 9.90 21.46 11.31
C TYR A 257 11.12 21.10 12.17
N GLY A 258 12.32 21.07 11.60
CA GLY A 258 13.55 20.65 12.25
C GLY A 258 13.73 19.12 12.29
N THR A 259 14.98 18.68 12.43
CA THR A 259 15.47 17.31 12.24
C THR A 259 14.65 16.22 12.96
N ARG A 260 14.15 16.50 14.16
CA ARG A 260 13.40 15.53 14.97
C ARG A 260 11.99 15.31 14.44
N MET A 261 11.31 16.36 13.98
CA MET A 261 9.96 16.29 13.47
C MET A 261 9.96 15.79 12.02
N ASN A 262 10.88 16.27 11.20
CA ASN A 262 11.06 15.79 9.81
C ASN A 262 11.32 14.28 9.79
N ARG A 263 12.25 13.78 10.63
CA ARG A 263 12.50 12.35 10.78
C ARG A 263 11.25 11.57 11.17
N ARG A 264 10.42 12.10 12.08
CA ARG A 264 9.17 11.47 12.51
C ARG A 264 8.16 11.42 11.37
N LEU A 265 8.00 12.48 10.61
CA LEU A 265 7.08 12.57 9.47
C LEU A 265 7.53 11.71 8.29
N HIS A 266 8.81 11.75 7.91
CA HIS A 266 9.37 10.89 6.85
C HIS A 266 9.30 9.40 7.18
N SER A 267 9.29 9.05 8.44
CA SER A 267 9.23 7.66 8.88
C SER A 267 7.81 7.12 9.06
N LEU A 268 6.76 7.96 8.95
CA LEU A 268 5.39 7.53 9.20
C LEU A 268 4.83 6.72 8.02
N PRO A 269 4.16 5.61 8.31
CA PRO A 269 3.63 4.72 7.28
C PRO A 269 2.30 5.20 6.67
N PHE A 270 2.01 6.52 6.69
CA PHE A 270 0.76 7.08 6.17
C PHE A 270 0.51 6.71 4.72
N HIS A 271 1.52 6.87 3.88
CA HIS A 271 1.42 6.52 2.47
C HIS A 271 1.18 5.01 2.26
N LYS A 272 1.83 4.16 3.07
CA LYS A 272 1.61 2.71 3.02
C LYS A 272 0.18 2.36 3.43
N LEU A 273 -0.34 2.94 4.53
CA LEU A 273 -1.71 2.67 4.96
C LEU A 273 -2.74 3.14 3.92
N ARG A 274 -2.58 4.37 3.40
CA ARG A 274 -3.41 4.88 2.32
C ARG A 274 -3.41 3.93 1.12
N SER A 275 -2.23 3.52 0.65
CA SER A 275 -2.07 2.59 -0.45
C SER A 275 -2.76 1.24 -0.17
N PHE A 276 -2.64 0.72 1.08
CA PHE A 276 -3.28 -0.54 1.46
C PHE A 276 -4.81 -0.44 1.51
N VAL A 277 -5.35 0.68 1.96
CA VAL A 277 -6.80 0.91 1.91
C VAL A 277 -7.27 1.05 0.47
N ALA A 278 -6.59 1.86 -0.34
CA ALA A 278 -6.98 2.12 -1.72
C ALA A 278 -7.05 0.84 -2.57
N TYR A 279 -6.01 -0.02 -2.52
CA TYR A 279 -6.06 -1.23 -3.31
C TYR A 279 -7.09 -2.23 -2.80
N LYS A 280 -7.25 -2.37 -1.47
CA LYS A 280 -8.25 -3.29 -0.91
C LYS A 280 -9.67 -2.81 -1.20
N ALA A 281 -9.91 -1.50 -1.13
CA ALA A 281 -11.18 -0.90 -1.55
C ALA A 281 -11.47 -1.19 -3.03
N ALA A 282 -10.45 -1.04 -3.89
CA ALA A 282 -10.58 -1.34 -5.31
C ALA A 282 -10.90 -2.83 -5.58
N PHE A 283 -10.35 -3.77 -4.81
CA PHE A 283 -10.74 -5.19 -4.88
C PHE A 283 -12.22 -5.41 -4.58
N GLU A 284 -12.79 -4.59 -3.72
CA GLU A 284 -14.21 -4.62 -3.38
C GLU A 284 -15.08 -3.73 -4.30
N GLY A 285 -14.51 -3.29 -5.43
CA GLY A 285 -15.18 -2.40 -6.38
C GLY A 285 -15.40 -0.97 -5.89
N ILE A 286 -14.78 -0.59 -4.76
CA ILE A 286 -14.95 0.71 -4.12
C ILE A 286 -13.91 1.70 -4.66
N PRO A 287 -14.32 2.84 -5.24
CA PRO A 287 -13.43 3.87 -5.72
C PRO A 287 -12.74 4.63 -4.57
N SER A 288 -11.57 5.17 -4.83
CA SER A 288 -10.89 6.12 -3.95
C SER A 288 -10.47 7.37 -4.70
N ASP A 289 -10.44 8.51 -3.98
CA ASP A 289 -10.03 9.81 -4.52
C ASP A 289 -9.18 10.58 -3.51
N ASP A 290 -8.48 11.61 -3.98
CA ASP A 290 -7.67 12.51 -3.16
C ASP A 290 -8.24 13.92 -3.19
N ILE A 291 -8.17 14.63 -2.06
CA ILE A 291 -8.58 16.03 -1.95
C ILE A 291 -7.45 16.89 -1.40
N ASP A 292 -7.52 18.19 -1.66
CA ASP A 292 -6.60 19.17 -1.07
C ASP A 292 -6.65 19.13 0.47
N PRO A 293 -5.51 18.88 1.16
CA PRO A 293 -5.43 18.79 2.61
C PRO A 293 -5.61 20.14 3.34
N ALA A 294 -5.64 21.26 2.62
CA ALA A 294 -5.64 22.58 3.22
C ALA A 294 -6.76 22.75 4.26
N TYR A 295 -6.33 23.04 5.49
CA TYR A 295 -7.16 23.42 6.64
C TYR A 295 -8.17 22.38 7.15
N THR A 296 -8.21 21.16 6.66
CA THR A 296 -9.15 20.11 7.09
C THR A 296 -9.17 19.90 8.60
N SER A 297 -8.01 19.91 9.25
CA SER A 297 -7.87 19.74 10.71
C SER A 297 -8.14 21.00 11.55
N GLN A 298 -8.23 22.18 10.92
CA GLN A 298 -8.35 23.48 11.59
C GLN A 298 -9.74 24.10 11.43
N THR A 299 -10.48 23.68 10.41
CA THR A 299 -11.82 24.18 10.09
C THR A 299 -12.87 23.46 10.92
N CYS A 300 -13.83 24.21 11.46
CA CYS A 300 -14.98 23.64 12.12
C CYS A 300 -15.86 22.88 11.13
N SER A 301 -16.11 21.60 11.39
CA SER A 301 -16.94 20.76 10.51
C SER A 301 -18.44 21.07 10.56
N PHE A 302 -18.84 21.94 11.45
CA PHE A 302 -20.23 22.35 11.62
C PHE A 302 -20.68 23.28 10.49
N THR A 303 -21.72 22.91 9.75
CA THR A 303 -22.26 23.71 8.66
C THR A 303 -22.85 25.03 9.17
N GLY A 304 -22.48 26.13 8.53
CA GLY A 304 -22.88 27.48 8.95
C GLY A 304 -21.93 28.12 9.98
N CYS A 305 -20.92 27.38 10.48
CA CYS A 305 -19.83 27.97 11.25
C CYS A 305 -18.54 28.07 10.42
N GLU A 306 -18.00 26.93 9.99
CA GLU A 306 -16.81 26.74 9.11
C GLU A 306 -15.62 27.64 9.47
N HIS A 307 -15.59 28.12 10.72
CA HIS A 307 -14.51 28.95 11.22
C HIS A 307 -13.19 28.20 11.23
N THR A 308 -12.19 28.74 10.55
CA THR A 308 -10.85 28.16 10.45
C THR A 308 -9.87 28.88 11.34
N ALA A 309 -9.27 28.18 12.30
CA ALA A 309 -8.22 28.71 13.14
C ALA A 309 -7.31 27.59 13.66
N ARG A 310 -5.99 27.82 13.65
CA ARG A 310 -5.01 26.85 14.20
C ARG A 310 -5.28 26.53 15.68
N SER A 311 -5.80 27.47 16.43
CA SER A 311 -6.13 27.32 17.86
C SER A 311 -7.36 26.47 18.13
N ASN A 312 -8.18 26.14 17.11
CA ASN A 312 -9.32 25.24 17.24
C ASN A 312 -8.89 23.81 17.60
N ARG A 313 -7.66 23.39 17.20
CA ARG A 313 -7.12 22.04 17.46
C ARG A 313 -6.06 22.04 18.56
N ARG A 314 -6.23 21.18 19.58
CA ARG A 314 -5.22 20.87 20.59
C ARG A 314 -5.08 19.35 20.71
N LYS A 315 -4.05 18.78 20.08
CA LYS A 315 -3.83 17.30 20.02
C LYS A 315 -5.08 16.57 19.47
N LYS A 316 -5.69 15.71 20.26
CA LYS A 316 -6.90 14.94 19.92
C LYS A 316 -8.22 15.68 20.22
N ARG A 317 -8.15 16.90 20.74
CA ARG A 317 -9.34 17.70 21.07
C ARG A 317 -9.49 18.84 20.08
N PHE A 318 -10.70 19.00 19.55
CA PHE A 318 -11.15 20.13 18.75
C PHE A 318 -12.12 20.98 19.59
N LYS A 319 -11.93 22.30 19.58
CA LYS A 319 -12.86 23.27 20.15
C LYS A 319 -12.88 24.50 19.25
N CYS A 320 -14.01 24.74 18.59
CA CYS A 320 -14.16 25.90 17.73
C CYS A 320 -14.20 27.17 18.57
N ASN A 321 -13.40 28.17 18.23
CA ASN A 321 -13.35 29.44 18.92
C ASN A 321 -14.54 30.34 18.58
N ALA A 322 -15.21 30.13 17.44
CA ALA A 322 -16.37 30.94 17.04
C ALA A 322 -17.67 30.38 17.61
N CYS A 323 -17.99 29.10 17.38
CA CYS A 323 -19.27 28.52 17.82
C CYS A 323 -19.19 27.73 19.13
N GLY A 324 -18.00 27.56 19.72
CA GLY A 324 -17.80 26.86 20.98
C GLY A 324 -17.89 25.32 20.89
N ARG A 325 -18.24 24.78 19.74
CA ARG A 325 -18.40 23.33 19.54
C ARG A 325 -17.14 22.56 19.91
N GLN A 326 -17.30 21.42 20.56
CA GLN A 326 -16.24 20.52 20.93
C GLN A 326 -16.41 19.17 20.24
N ASP A 327 -15.30 18.59 19.80
CA ASP A 327 -15.26 17.30 19.11
C ASP A 327 -13.90 16.59 19.28
N HIS A 328 -13.82 15.35 18.80
CA HIS A 328 -12.53 14.68 18.55
C HIS A 328 -11.88 15.33 17.32
N ALA A 329 -10.61 15.75 17.44
CA ALA A 329 -9.94 16.51 16.37
C ALA A 329 -9.83 15.74 15.06
N ASP A 330 -9.51 14.46 15.14
CA ASP A 330 -9.33 13.63 13.94
C ASP A 330 -10.70 13.30 13.30
N ARG A 331 -11.79 13.14 14.09
CA ARG A 331 -13.13 13.03 13.52
C ARG A 331 -13.55 14.32 12.80
N ASN A 332 -13.30 15.48 13.41
CA ASN A 332 -13.58 16.76 12.75
C ASN A 332 -12.86 16.88 11.40
N ALA A 333 -11.59 16.42 11.34
CA ALA A 333 -10.84 16.35 10.10
C ALA A 333 -11.47 15.39 9.08
N ALA A 334 -11.81 14.16 9.49
CA ALA A 334 -12.45 13.16 8.62
C ALA A 334 -13.78 13.66 8.04
N VAL A 335 -14.58 14.39 8.84
CA VAL A 335 -15.82 15.03 8.34
C VAL A 335 -15.51 16.09 7.29
N ASN A 336 -14.49 16.94 7.51
CA ASN A 336 -14.11 17.95 6.53
C ASN A 336 -13.54 17.35 5.24
N ILE A 337 -12.80 16.23 5.35
CA ILE A 337 -12.33 15.45 4.17
C ILE A 337 -13.52 14.93 3.37
N ALA A 338 -14.52 14.34 4.05
CA ALA A 338 -15.72 13.84 3.37
C ALA A 338 -16.55 14.98 2.74
N LYS A 339 -16.66 16.16 3.38
CA LYS A 339 -17.31 17.34 2.80
C LYS A 339 -16.62 17.76 1.48
N LYS A 340 -15.29 17.91 1.50
CA LYS A 340 -14.52 18.23 0.29
C LYS A 340 -14.69 17.16 -0.80
N GLY A 341 -14.83 15.90 -0.40
CA GLY A 341 -15.14 14.80 -1.32
C GLY A 341 -16.51 14.99 -1.99
N LEU A 342 -17.56 15.36 -1.24
CA LEU A 342 -18.88 15.70 -1.82
C LEU A 342 -18.80 16.90 -2.77
N GLU A 343 -18.08 17.95 -2.38
CA GLU A 343 -17.85 19.14 -3.20
C GLU A 343 -17.13 18.80 -4.51
N SER A 344 -16.12 17.93 -4.48
CA SER A 344 -15.39 17.47 -5.68
C SER A 344 -16.29 16.71 -6.66
N LEU A 345 -17.36 16.10 -6.17
CA LEU A 345 -18.39 15.44 -6.97
C LEU A 345 -19.52 16.38 -7.42
N ASN A 346 -19.42 17.68 -7.12
CA ASN A 346 -20.48 18.68 -7.33
C ASN A 346 -21.80 18.32 -6.63
N ARG A 347 -21.71 17.73 -5.42
CA ARG A 347 -22.84 17.35 -4.60
C ARG A 347 -23.07 18.30 -3.42
N ASN A 348 -24.30 18.33 -2.93
CA ASN A 348 -24.65 19.16 -1.80
C ASN A 348 -23.99 18.64 -0.52
N VAL A 349 -23.37 19.56 0.23
CA VAL A 349 -22.87 19.27 1.58
C VAL A 349 -24.03 19.39 2.56
N PRO A 350 -24.32 18.35 3.35
CA PRO A 350 -25.44 18.35 4.25
C PRO A 350 -25.28 19.37 5.39
N ALA A 351 -26.39 19.83 5.91
CA ALA A 351 -26.43 20.66 7.13
C ALA A 351 -26.08 19.80 8.36
N LEU A 352 -24.86 19.95 8.88
CA LEU A 352 -24.36 19.16 10.01
C LEU A 352 -24.63 19.89 11.35
N ASN A 353 -25.86 19.85 11.83
CA ASN A 353 -26.26 20.52 13.09
C ASN A 353 -25.97 19.65 14.32
N THR A 354 -25.95 18.33 14.17
CA THR A 354 -25.62 17.37 15.21
C THR A 354 -24.65 16.32 14.64
N LEU A 355 -23.70 15.85 15.45
CA LEU A 355 -22.83 14.74 15.07
C LEU A 355 -23.17 13.54 15.94
N PRO A 356 -23.23 12.33 15.39
CA PRO A 356 -23.38 11.13 16.18
C PRO A 356 -22.19 10.97 17.14
N THR A 357 -22.39 10.25 18.23
CA THR A 357 -21.30 9.96 19.18
C THR A 357 -20.20 9.17 18.48
N VAL A 358 -18.93 9.56 18.70
CA VAL A 358 -17.78 8.82 18.16
C VAL A 358 -17.75 7.40 18.71
N ARG A 359 -17.84 6.42 17.83
CA ARG A 359 -17.61 5.02 18.20
C ARG A 359 -16.12 4.69 18.07
N LYS A 360 -15.59 3.97 19.06
CA LYS A 360 -14.27 3.36 18.96
C LYS A 360 -14.42 1.91 18.56
N LEU A 361 -13.92 1.56 17.40
CA LEU A 361 -13.80 0.16 17.01
C LEU A 361 -12.63 -0.47 17.78
N ARG A 362 -12.97 -1.21 18.84
CA ARG A 362 -11.98 -1.99 19.58
C ARG A 362 -11.48 -3.15 18.72
N ARG A 363 -10.21 -3.50 18.89
CA ARG A 363 -9.62 -4.71 18.33
C ARG A 363 -10.47 -5.91 18.77
N GLN A 364 -11.04 -6.66 17.85
CA GLN A 364 -11.44 -8.03 18.20
C GLN A 364 -10.14 -8.76 18.53
N ALA A 365 -10.10 -9.45 19.66
CA ALA A 365 -9.02 -10.34 20.02
C ALA A 365 -9.07 -11.53 19.04
N SER A 366 -8.56 -11.33 17.84
CA SER A 366 -8.25 -12.43 16.95
C SER A 366 -7.10 -13.17 17.59
N GLY A 367 -7.33 -14.44 17.92
CA GLY A 367 -6.29 -15.34 18.40
C GLY A 367 -5.07 -15.21 17.49
N CYS A 368 -3.90 -15.31 18.11
CA CYS A 368 -2.62 -15.21 17.47
C CYS A 368 -2.51 -16.29 16.39
N VAL A 369 -2.94 -15.95 15.18
CA VAL A 369 -2.61 -16.72 13.99
C VAL A 369 -1.35 -16.07 13.47
N ASN A 370 -0.26 -16.82 13.46
CA ASN A 370 0.94 -16.50 12.73
C ASN A 370 0.54 -16.30 11.27
N GLN A 371 0.29 -15.05 10.88
CA GLN A 371 -0.02 -14.75 9.49
C GLN A 371 1.29 -14.46 8.75
N PRO A 372 1.57 -15.22 7.71
CA PRO A 372 2.62 -14.89 6.78
C PRO A 372 2.12 -13.81 5.80
N THR A 373 2.96 -12.89 5.61
CA THR A 373 3.40 -12.11 4.45
C THR A 373 2.43 -11.83 3.31
N VAL A 374 2.00 -10.58 3.29
CA VAL A 374 2.04 -9.62 2.17
C VAL A 374 1.37 -10.02 0.86
N THR A 375 0.13 -9.63 0.75
CA THR A 375 -0.49 -9.38 -0.57
C THR A 375 -0.23 -7.92 -0.93
N HIS A 376 0.47 -7.65 -2.03
CA HIS A 376 0.55 -6.32 -2.62
C HIS A 376 -0.36 -6.27 -3.84
N ALA A 377 -1.28 -5.33 -3.84
CA ALA A 377 -2.06 -5.02 -5.03
C ALA A 377 -1.67 -3.63 -5.53
N THR A 378 -1.55 -3.50 -6.82
CA THR A 378 -1.34 -2.22 -7.50
C THR A 378 -2.54 -1.97 -8.39
N VAL A 379 -3.23 -0.85 -8.18
CA VAL A 379 -4.32 -0.42 -9.05
C VAL A 379 -3.71 0.47 -10.12
N ARG A 380 -3.87 0.10 -11.38
CA ARG A 380 -3.53 0.94 -12.54
C ARG A 380 -4.81 1.19 -13.34
N GLY A 381 -5.28 2.41 -13.31
CA GLY A 381 -6.54 2.78 -13.97
C GLY A 381 -7.75 2.09 -13.34
N HIS A 382 -8.58 1.45 -14.13
CA HIS A 382 -9.78 0.73 -13.69
C HIS A 382 -9.53 -0.75 -13.36
N GLN A 383 -8.27 -1.21 -13.27
CA GLN A 383 -7.90 -2.59 -12.98
C GLN A 383 -7.08 -2.68 -11.70
N ALA A 384 -7.34 -3.68 -10.90
CA ALA A 384 -6.58 -3.96 -9.69
C ALA A 384 -5.64 -5.15 -9.94
N ASP A 385 -4.33 -4.93 -9.82
CA ASP A 385 -3.32 -5.97 -9.89
C ASP A 385 -2.93 -6.42 -8.47
N GLY A 386 -3.15 -7.67 -8.14
CA GLY A 386 -2.77 -8.27 -6.85
C GLY A 386 -1.48 -9.08 -6.94
N ARG A 387 -0.57 -8.89 -5.99
CA ARG A 387 0.59 -9.75 -5.79
C ARG A 387 0.36 -10.66 -4.60
N VAL A 388 0.45 -11.94 -4.83
CA VAL A 388 0.36 -12.96 -3.79
C VAL A 388 1.77 -13.45 -3.48
N GLY A 389 2.23 -13.23 -2.24
CA GLY A 389 3.49 -13.77 -1.75
C GLY A 389 3.25 -15.15 -1.15
N VAL A 390 4.06 -16.10 -1.55
CA VAL A 390 4.03 -17.46 -1.01
C VAL A 390 5.43 -17.82 -0.54
N SER A 391 5.54 -18.26 0.71
CA SER A 391 6.79 -18.70 1.34
C SER A 391 6.73 -20.20 1.64
N ASP A 392 7.86 -20.87 1.48
CA ASP A 392 8.09 -22.25 1.94
C ASP A 392 8.23 -22.35 3.46
#